data_0bc43e40e51751720e461a98fd63072b
#
_entry.id   0bc43e40e51751720e461a98fd63072b
#
_cell.length_a   1.000
_cell.length_b   1.000
_cell.length_c   1.000
_cell.angle_alpha   90.00
_cell.angle_beta   90.00
_cell.angle_gamma   90.00
#
_symmetry.space_group_name_H-M   'P 1'
#
loop_
_entity.id
_entity.type
_entity.pdbx_description
1 polymer ?
#
loop_
_entity_poly.entity_id
_entity_poly.type
_entity_poly.pdbx_seq_one_letter_code
_entity_poly.pdbx_strand_id
1 'polypeptide(L)'
;MGTGIGQFEISTEWVHVQYSEQSLYTEVYGFAGSQGMVNLEGVRLTPKGKSSRTLIVMMHPATALQFLPVPRALAQSGLHVLCASNRYYRNDTPLIMEKVALDLAAHMRHARDVWGYEKVLLLGWSGGGPLSLFYQSQAERPTVTHTPSGEPVDLAAAKLPPADAVMFQAANISRAVLLSEAIDPSVLDENNPDLRDPELDVFNPANPNQPPYSADFIAHYRKAQLARMRRRTAWVKETLEMLKKRGSREMERGFVTHRTMADLRFVDPSVDPNDRKPRWTHIGDPESANSGPAGLGRFSTLRSWLSQWSVDDSNVNGLTGASAITVPLLIIENSADEACPAQDPGRIHAACGSQDKTMHVIKGATHYYQGQPQQMQEALDITTAWLDRHQFLD
;
A
#
# COMPACT_ATOMS: atom_id res chain seq x y z
N MET A 1 17.93 -21.46 17.90
CA MET A 1 18.19 -20.40 18.91
C MET A 1 17.53 -19.15 18.35
N GLY A 2 16.46 -18.66 18.99
CA GLY A 2 15.76 -17.47 18.52
C GLY A 2 16.70 -16.26 18.56
N THR A 3 16.82 -15.58 17.44
CA THR A 3 17.61 -14.36 17.31
C THR A 3 16.80 -13.20 17.86
N GLY A 4 17.01 -12.83 19.12
CA GLY A 4 16.28 -11.73 19.77
C GLY A 4 16.49 -10.37 19.09
N ILE A 5 15.51 -9.48 19.25
CA ILE A 5 15.61 -8.07 18.78
C ILE A 5 16.89 -7.46 19.35
N GLY A 6 17.75 -6.90 18.49
CA GLY A 6 18.95 -6.18 18.89
C GLY A 6 20.26 -6.97 18.90
N GLN A 7 20.32 -8.18 18.30
CA GLN A 7 21.55 -8.98 18.24
C GLN A 7 22.67 -8.31 17.43
N PHE A 8 22.34 -7.60 16.35
CA PHE A 8 23.32 -7.01 15.46
C PHE A 8 23.27 -5.48 15.48
N GLU A 9 24.44 -4.86 15.51
CA GLU A 9 24.57 -3.48 15.07
C GLU A 9 24.25 -3.39 13.58
N ILE A 10 23.61 -2.29 13.19
CA ILE A 10 23.18 -2.08 11.79
C ILE A 10 24.11 -1.07 11.11
N SER A 11 24.54 -1.41 9.90
CA SER A 11 25.01 -0.46 8.90
C SER A 11 23.80 0.09 8.15
N THR A 12 23.77 1.40 7.97
CA THR A 12 22.71 2.10 7.23
C THR A 12 23.35 2.80 6.04
N GLU A 13 22.92 2.46 4.84
CA GLU A 13 23.44 3.02 3.59
C GLU A 13 22.32 3.68 2.81
N TRP A 14 22.53 4.95 2.42
CA TRP A 14 21.67 5.61 1.46
C TRP A 14 21.94 5.06 0.05
N VAL A 15 20.90 4.77 -0.69
CA VAL A 15 20.95 4.15 -1.99
C VAL A 15 20.35 5.08 -3.03
N HIS A 16 21.05 5.27 -4.12
CA HIS A 16 20.56 5.96 -5.31
C HIS A 16 20.45 4.97 -6.46
N VAL A 17 19.25 4.84 -7.01
CA VAL A 17 18.97 4.03 -8.19
C VAL A 17 18.44 4.95 -9.29
N GLN A 18 18.95 4.79 -10.51
CA GLN A 18 18.56 5.61 -11.64
C GLN A 18 18.21 4.73 -12.84
N TYR A 19 17.19 5.12 -13.59
CA TYR A 19 16.87 4.48 -14.86
C TYR A 19 16.21 5.47 -15.83
N SER A 20 16.22 5.13 -17.13
CA SER A 20 15.62 5.95 -18.17
C SER A 20 14.16 5.58 -18.38
N GLU A 21 13.29 6.58 -18.41
CA GLU A 21 11.89 6.46 -18.81
C GLU A 21 11.52 7.67 -19.68
N GLN A 22 10.91 7.42 -20.83
CA GLN A 22 10.43 8.50 -21.66
C GLN A 22 9.12 9.04 -21.10
N SER A 23 9.09 10.33 -20.76
CA SER A 23 7.89 11.05 -20.35
C SER A 23 7.72 12.33 -21.14
N LEU A 24 6.48 12.67 -21.49
CA LEU A 24 6.14 13.90 -22.20
C LEU A 24 6.14 15.13 -21.28
N TYR A 25 6.16 14.92 -19.97
CA TYR A 25 6.09 15.97 -18.94
C TYR A 25 6.78 15.53 -17.66
N THR A 26 7.12 16.49 -16.81
CA THR A 26 7.61 16.22 -15.47
C THR A 26 6.46 15.73 -14.58
N GLU A 27 6.60 14.54 -14.02
CA GLU A 27 5.54 13.88 -13.23
C GLU A 27 5.57 14.27 -11.76
N VAL A 28 6.76 14.56 -11.24
CA VAL A 28 6.97 14.98 -9.85
C VAL A 28 7.91 16.17 -9.82
N TYR A 29 7.76 17.01 -8.80
CA TYR A 29 8.64 18.14 -8.61
C TYR A 29 10.09 17.71 -8.34
N GLY A 30 11.02 18.42 -8.93
CA GLY A 30 12.45 18.09 -8.86
C GLY A 30 12.87 17.12 -9.96
N PHE A 31 13.83 16.24 -9.68
CA PHE A 31 14.41 15.31 -10.65
C PHE A 31 14.01 13.84 -10.42
N ALA A 32 13.01 13.58 -9.61
CA ALA A 32 12.61 12.19 -9.31
C ALA A 32 12.01 11.46 -10.51
N GLY A 33 11.35 12.17 -11.44
CA GLY A 33 10.73 11.55 -12.61
C GLY A 33 10.54 12.54 -13.74
N SER A 34 11.62 13.18 -14.24
CA SER A 34 11.57 14.21 -15.26
C SER A 34 12.68 14.05 -16.30
N GLN A 35 12.45 14.61 -17.49
CA GLN A 35 13.45 14.75 -18.56
C GLN A 35 14.10 13.43 -18.99
N GLY A 36 13.35 12.33 -18.99
CA GLY A 36 13.82 11.02 -19.40
C GLY A 36 14.62 10.23 -18.36
N MET A 37 14.80 10.78 -17.16
CA MET A 37 15.50 10.11 -16.06
C MET A 37 14.62 10.01 -14.83
N VAL A 38 14.54 8.83 -14.26
CA VAL A 38 13.92 8.59 -12.95
C VAL A 38 15.01 8.36 -11.93
N ASN A 39 15.00 9.18 -10.86
CA ASN A 39 15.93 9.08 -9.76
C ASN A 39 15.17 8.58 -8.52
N LEU A 40 15.61 7.45 -8.00
CA LEU A 40 15.01 6.79 -6.84
C LEU A 40 16.01 6.77 -5.70
N GLU A 41 15.50 6.88 -4.51
CA GLU A 41 16.29 6.72 -3.28
C GLU A 41 15.82 5.50 -2.49
N GLY A 42 16.67 5.02 -1.63
CA GLY A 42 16.36 3.95 -0.69
C GLY A 42 17.32 3.96 0.49
N VAL A 43 17.02 3.12 1.46
CA VAL A 43 17.91 2.88 2.60
C VAL A 43 18.13 1.38 2.73
N ARG A 44 19.37 0.96 2.57
CA ARG A 44 19.79 -0.41 2.84
C ARG A 44 20.25 -0.55 4.28
N LEU A 45 19.64 -1.49 5.01
CA LEU A 45 19.95 -1.83 6.38
C LEU A 45 20.57 -3.23 6.38
N THR A 46 21.83 -3.33 6.87
CA THR A 46 22.54 -4.60 6.96
C THR A 46 23.14 -4.81 8.34
N PRO A 47 23.11 -6.03 8.87
CA PRO A 47 23.81 -6.34 10.13
C PRO A 47 25.32 -6.24 9.91
N LYS A 48 26.03 -5.54 10.78
CA LYS A 48 27.48 -5.38 10.68
C LYS A 48 28.17 -6.75 10.81
N GLY A 49 29.09 -7.01 9.88
CA GLY A 49 29.91 -8.22 9.91
C GLY A 49 29.19 -9.50 9.49
N LYS A 50 27.96 -9.40 8.99
CA LYS A 50 27.22 -10.56 8.46
C LYS A 50 26.92 -10.33 6.99
N SER A 51 27.42 -11.20 6.11
CA SER A 51 27.03 -11.26 4.71
C SER A 51 25.69 -11.96 4.58
N SER A 52 25.02 -11.78 3.45
CA SER A 52 23.85 -12.56 3.05
C SER A 52 23.73 -12.60 1.53
N ARG A 53 23.35 -13.76 1.00
CA ARG A 53 22.95 -13.91 -0.41
C ARG A 53 21.50 -13.47 -0.65
N THR A 54 20.74 -13.19 0.42
CA THR A 54 19.32 -12.84 0.38
C THR A 54 19.09 -11.39 0.80
N LEU A 55 18.24 -10.68 0.05
CA LEU A 55 17.77 -9.34 0.37
C LEU A 55 16.25 -9.32 0.47
N ILE A 56 15.72 -8.73 1.53
CA ILE A 56 14.30 -8.39 1.64
C ILE A 56 14.11 -6.97 1.14
N VAL A 57 13.31 -6.79 0.10
CA VAL A 57 12.94 -5.47 -0.43
C VAL A 57 11.55 -5.10 0.06
N MET A 58 11.44 -3.93 0.65
CA MET A 58 10.19 -3.36 1.13
C MET A 58 9.92 -2.06 0.39
N MET A 59 8.73 -1.92 -0.20
CA MET A 59 8.26 -0.67 -0.79
C MET A 59 6.81 -0.42 -0.43
N HIS A 60 6.49 0.83 -0.11
CA HIS A 60 5.12 1.28 0.10
C HIS A 60 4.79 2.41 -0.89
N PRO A 61 3.57 2.48 -1.44
CA PRO A 61 3.22 3.52 -2.43
C PRO A 61 3.44 4.95 -1.94
N ALA A 62 3.16 5.22 -0.64
CA ALA A 62 3.09 6.60 -0.13
C ALA A 62 3.94 6.87 1.11
N THR A 63 4.51 5.84 1.76
CA THR A 63 5.17 5.95 3.08
C THR A 63 6.67 5.63 3.01
N ALA A 64 7.43 6.29 3.89
CA ALA A 64 8.86 6.08 4.11
C ALA A 64 9.10 4.94 5.10
N LEU A 65 9.38 3.75 4.62
CA LEU A 65 9.47 2.54 5.44
C LEU A 65 10.68 2.53 6.38
N GLN A 66 11.79 3.21 6.05
CA GLN A 66 12.99 3.26 6.88
C GLN A 66 12.79 3.92 8.26
N PHE A 67 11.68 4.61 8.46
CA PHE A 67 11.31 5.19 9.76
C PHE A 67 10.42 4.28 10.61
N LEU A 68 10.00 3.15 10.06
CA LEU A 68 9.19 2.18 10.77
C LEU A 68 10.07 1.20 11.58
N PRO A 69 9.52 0.59 12.64
CA PRO A 69 10.29 -0.33 13.47
C PRO A 69 10.63 -1.65 12.77
N VAL A 70 9.73 -2.18 11.91
CA VAL A 70 9.88 -3.50 11.29
C VAL A 70 11.16 -3.67 10.46
N PRO A 71 11.51 -2.78 9.50
CA PRO A 71 12.73 -2.95 8.70
C PRO A 71 14.00 -3.00 9.58
N ARG A 72 14.04 -2.13 10.60
CA ARG A 72 15.18 -2.09 11.52
C ARG A 72 15.26 -3.35 12.37
N ALA A 73 14.14 -3.84 12.88
CA ALA A 73 14.08 -5.07 13.66
C ALA A 73 14.52 -6.30 12.85
N LEU A 74 14.09 -6.41 11.58
CA LEU A 74 14.57 -7.44 10.64
C LEU A 74 16.09 -7.37 10.45
N ALA A 75 16.65 -6.19 10.24
CA ALA A 75 18.09 -6.05 10.10
C ALA A 75 18.86 -6.38 11.41
N GLN A 76 18.30 -5.98 12.57
CA GLN A 76 18.85 -6.33 13.88
C GLN A 76 18.77 -7.83 14.19
N SER A 77 17.86 -8.56 13.58
CA SER A 77 17.78 -10.03 13.68
C SER A 77 18.73 -10.76 12.73
N GLY A 78 19.49 -10.03 11.90
CA GLY A 78 20.51 -10.60 11.04
C GLY A 78 20.13 -10.71 9.55
N LEU A 79 19.06 -10.04 9.11
CA LEU A 79 18.61 -10.05 7.73
C LEU A 79 19.05 -8.79 6.98
N HIS A 80 19.28 -8.87 5.68
CA HIS A 80 19.52 -7.71 4.82
C HIS A 80 18.20 -7.14 4.34
N VAL A 81 17.98 -5.84 4.50
CA VAL A 81 16.72 -5.17 4.16
C VAL A 81 16.98 -3.93 3.32
N LEU A 82 16.24 -3.76 2.25
CA LEU A 82 16.15 -2.52 1.47
C LEU A 82 14.78 -1.87 1.69
N CYS A 83 14.76 -0.71 2.30
CA CYS A 83 13.61 0.20 2.26
C CYS A 83 13.68 1.00 0.96
N ALA A 84 13.05 0.51 -0.09
CA ALA A 84 13.03 1.13 -1.40
C ALA A 84 11.97 2.24 -1.45
N SER A 85 12.33 3.41 -1.96
CA SER A 85 11.39 4.50 -2.22
C SER A 85 11.03 4.53 -3.70
N ASN A 86 9.78 4.90 -4.02
CA ASN A 86 9.35 5.18 -5.37
C ASN A 86 9.46 6.69 -5.67
N ARG A 87 9.21 7.11 -6.91
CA ARG A 87 9.26 8.53 -7.32
C ARG A 87 8.26 9.44 -6.59
N TYR A 88 7.19 8.88 -6.05
CA TYR A 88 6.14 9.59 -5.31
C TYR A 88 6.35 9.56 -3.79
N TYR A 89 7.53 9.23 -3.37
CA TYR A 89 7.91 9.13 -1.98
C TYR A 89 7.47 10.35 -1.16
N ARG A 90 6.66 10.11 -0.13
CA ARG A 90 6.03 11.13 0.75
C ARG A 90 5.04 12.08 0.07
N ASN A 91 4.71 11.86 -1.20
CA ASN A 91 3.72 12.67 -1.90
C ASN A 91 2.88 11.79 -2.81
N ASP A 92 1.80 11.23 -2.27
CA ASP A 92 0.88 10.38 -3.02
C ASP A 92 -0.11 11.15 -3.91
N THR A 93 -0.04 12.49 -3.94
CA THR A 93 -0.91 13.31 -4.78
C THR A 93 -0.87 12.90 -6.25
N PRO A 94 0.29 12.77 -6.92
CA PRO A 94 0.37 12.36 -8.32
C PRO A 94 0.57 10.83 -8.52
N LEU A 95 0.39 10.01 -7.50
CA LEU A 95 0.75 8.59 -7.49
C LEU A 95 0.08 7.78 -8.60
N ILE A 96 0.88 7.13 -9.43
CA ILE A 96 0.48 6.14 -10.45
C ILE A 96 1.09 4.79 -10.10
N MET A 97 0.25 3.83 -9.74
CA MET A 97 0.68 2.53 -9.20
C MET A 97 1.51 1.70 -10.18
N GLU A 98 1.22 1.78 -11.46
CA GLU A 98 1.96 1.12 -12.53
C GLU A 98 3.41 1.63 -12.62
N LYS A 99 3.60 2.92 -12.39
CA LYS A 99 4.94 3.53 -12.35
C LYS A 99 5.70 3.17 -11.07
N VAL A 100 5.00 3.00 -9.96
CA VAL A 100 5.59 2.45 -8.73
C VAL A 100 6.12 1.03 -8.96
N ALA A 101 5.43 0.21 -9.78
CA ALA A 101 5.94 -1.12 -10.14
C ALA A 101 7.23 -1.04 -10.98
N LEU A 102 7.36 -0.07 -11.87
CA LEU A 102 8.62 0.17 -12.61
C LEU A 102 9.75 0.62 -11.68
N ASP A 103 9.44 1.48 -10.71
CA ASP A 103 10.40 1.94 -9.70
C ASP A 103 10.88 0.77 -8.83
N LEU A 104 9.97 -0.11 -8.41
CA LEU A 104 10.31 -1.33 -7.68
C LEU A 104 11.20 -2.25 -8.53
N ALA A 105 10.90 -2.40 -9.81
CA ALA A 105 11.74 -3.18 -10.73
C ALA A 105 13.17 -2.65 -10.84
N ALA A 106 13.36 -1.34 -10.82
CA ALA A 106 14.70 -0.74 -10.83
C ALA A 106 15.50 -1.11 -9.58
N HIS A 107 14.87 -1.07 -8.40
CA HIS A 107 15.50 -1.52 -7.15
C HIS A 107 15.81 -3.04 -7.18
N MET A 108 14.89 -3.86 -7.69
CA MET A 108 15.08 -5.30 -7.80
C MET A 108 16.27 -5.66 -8.73
N ARG A 109 16.38 -4.96 -9.88
CA ARG A 109 17.56 -5.10 -10.76
C ARG A 109 18.84 -4.67 -10.07
N HIS A 110 18.82 -3.51 -9.42
CA HIS A 110 19.99 -3.01 -8.70
C HIS A 110 20.46 -4.01 -7.62
N ALA A 111 19.53 -4.61 -6.90
CA ALA A 111 19.83 -5.63 -5.90
C ALA A 111 20.55 -6.87 -6.51
N ARG A 112 20.10 -7.33 -7.67
CA ARG A 112 20.69 -8.50 -8.34
C ARG A 112 21.97 -8.15 -9.10
N ASP A 113 21.92 -7.13 -9.95
CA ASP A 113 22.95 -6.86 -10.95
C ASP A 113 24.13 -6.07 -10.36
N VAL A 114 23.89 -5.21 -9.37
CA VAL A 114 24.93 -4.36 -8.77
C VAL A 114 25.43 -4.91 -7.44
N TRP A 115 24.50 -5.36 -6.57
CA TRP A 115 24.90 -5.90 -5.25
C TRP A 115 25.13 -7.41 -5.24
N GLY A 116 24.68 -8.13 -6.27
CA GLY A 116 24.92 -9.56 -6.42
C GLY A 116 24.07 -10.45 -5.50
N TYR A 117 22.91 -9.96 -4.99
CA TYR A 117 22.03 -10.82 -4.22
C TYR A 117 21.43 -11.91 -5.11
N GLU A 118 21.60 -13.17 -4.68
CA GLU A 118 21.08 -14.35 -5.39
C GLU A 118 19.57 -14.49 -5.21
N LYS A 119 19.07 -14.15 -4.00
CA LYS A 119 17.68 -14.19 -3.63
C LYS A 119 17.17 -12.81 -3.25
N VAL A 120 16.07 -12.41 -3.89
CA VAL A 120 15.44 -11.11 -3.61
C VAL A 120 13.96 -11.36 -3.31
N LEU A 121 13.56 -11.06 -2.09
CA LEU A 121 12.21 -11.29 -1.57
C LEU A 121 11.47 -9.96 -1.44
N LEU A 122 10.16 -9.96 -1.64
CA LEU A 122 9.32 -8.81 -1.37
C LEU A 122 8.63 -8.95 -0.01
N LEU A 123 8.71 -7.92 0.83
CA LEU A 123 7.88 -7.79 2.01
C LEU A 123 6.96 -6.58 1.84
N GLY A 124 5.70 -6.88 1.57
CA GLY A 124 4.63 -5.89 1.47
C GLY A 124 3.97 -5.65 2.82
N TRP A 125 4.30 -4.52 3.45
CA TRP A 125 3.67 -4.05 4.66
C TRP A 125 2.60 -3.01 4.30
N SER A 126 1.39 -3.08 4.92
CA SER A 126 0.31 -2.12 4.70
C SER A 126 -0.07 -2.02 3.20
N GLY A 127 -0.10 -0.82 2.63
CA GLY A 127 -0.29 -0.60 1.19
C GLY A 127 0.80 -1.21 0.29
N GLY A 128 1.92 -1.62 0.87
CA GLY A 128 2.96 -2.40 0.18
C GLY A 128 2.54 -3.84 -0.12
N GLY A 129 1.56 -4.39 0.62
CA GLY A 129 1.05 -5.74 0.38
C GLY A 129 0.44 -5.91 -1.01
N PRO A 130 -0.63 -5.18 -1.36
CA PRO A 130 -1.20 -5.24 -2.70
C PRO A 130 -0.23 -4.81 -3.80
N LEU A 131 0.70 -3.87 -3.53
CA LEU A 131 1.76 -3.50 -4.46
C LEU A 131 2.69 -4.69 -4.76
N SER A 132 3.14 -5.41 -3.74
CA SER A 132 4.04 -6.58 -3.90
C SER A 132 3.36 -7.71 -4.67
N LEU A 133 2.09 -7.98 -4.38
CA LEU A 133 1.31 -9.00 -5.10
C LEU A 133 1.05 -8.59 -6.55
N PHE A 134 0.70 -7.32 -6.80
CA PHE A 134 0.56 -6.79 -8.15
C PHE A 134 1.88 -6.87 -8.92
N TYR A 135 2.97 -6.37 -8.34
CA TYR A 135 4.30 -6.44 -8.95
C TYR A 135 4.66 -7.87 -9.34
N GLN A 136 4.55 -8.82 -8.40
CA GLN A 136 4.92 -10.21 -8.63
C GLN A 136 4.04 -10.84 -9.71
N SER A 137 2.73 -10.56 -9.70
CA SER A 137 1.83 -11.06 -10.74
C SER A 137 2.20 -10.55 -12.13
N GLN A 138 2.61 -9.28 -12.24
CA GLN A 138 3.06 -8.69 -13.51
C GLN A 138 4.47 -9.14 -13.91
N ALA A 139 5.32 -9.53 -12.96
CA ALA A 139 6.62 -10.14 -13.26
C ALA A 139 6.49 -11.57 -13.77
N GLU A 140 5.53 -12.35 -13.26
CA GLU A 140 5.28 -13.73 -13.71
C GLU A 140 4.37 -13.79 -14.96
N ARG A 141 3.34 -12.95 -15.01
CA ARG A 141 2.30 -12.94 -16.07
C ARG A 141 1.89 -11.51 -16.38
N PRO A 142 2.69 -10.77 -17.15
CA PRO A 142 2.41 -9.36 -17.43
C PRO A 142 1.14 -9.22 -18.30
N THR A 143 0.25 -8.32 -17.88
CA THR A 143 -1.01 -8.03 -18.56
C THR A 143 -1.26 -6.53 -18.74
N VAL A 144 -0.57 -5.68 -17.96
CA VAL A 144 -0.80 -4.23 -17.95
C VAL A 144 0.07 -3.55 -18.98
N THR A 145 -0.58 -2.85 -19.92
CA THR A 145 0.06 -2.07 -21.00
C THR A 145 -0.25 -0.59 -20.95
N HIS A 146 -1.24 -0.19 -20.14
CA HIS A 146 -1.66 1.21 -19.97
C HIS A 146 -2.04 1.49 -18.51
N THR A 147 -1.88 2.74 -18.12
CA THR A 147 -2.46 3.25 -16.87
C THR A 147 -3.98 3.30 -16.98
N PRO A 148 -4.73 3.42 -15.87
CA PRO A 148 -6.18 3.61 -15.92
C PRO A 148 -6.67 4.84 -16.69
N SER A 149 -5.81 5.84 -16.88
CA SER A 149 -6.09 7.04 -17.68
C SER A 149 -5.71 6.91 -19.17
N GLY A 150 -5.16 5.74 -19.56
CA GLY A 150 -4.88 5.39 -20.95
C GLY A 150 -3.48 5.76 -21.42
N GLU A 151 -2.59 6.26 -20.56
CA GLU A 151 -1.20 6.45 -20.92
C GLU A 151 -0.46 5.11 -21.02
N PRO A 152 0.45 4.95 -22.01
CA PRO A 152 1.20 3.71 -22.15
C PRO A 152 2.13 3.47 -20.97
N VAL A 153 2.05 2.28 -20.41
CA VAL A 153 2.95 1.75 -19.38
C VAL A 153 3.07 0.25 -19.61
N ASP A 154 3.97 -0.15 -20.45
CA ASP A 154 4.10 -1.55 -20.87
C ASP A 154 4.94 -2.35 -19.87
N LEU A 155 4.27 -2.98 -18.89
CA LEU A 155 4.94 -3.83 -17.90
C LEU A 155 5.48 -5.14 -18.50
N ALA A 156 4.92 -5.59 -19.65
CA ALA A 156 5.44 -6.74 -20.37
C ALA A 156 6.79 -6.41 -21.03
N ALA A 157 6.86 -5.29 -21.74
CA ALA A 157 8.12 -4.83 -22.35
C ALA A 157 9.17 -4.47 -21.28
N ALA A 158 8.74 -4.03 -20.09
CA ALA A 158 9.62 -3.69 -18.99
C ALA A 158 10.35 -4.90 -18.39
N LYS A 159 9.88 -6.13 -18.62
CA LYS A 159 10.50 -7.39 -18.13
C LYS A 159 10.84 -7.29 -16.63
N LEU A 160 9.82 -7.12 -15.81
CA LEU A 160 9.99 -6.98 -14.36
C LEU A 160 10.72 -8.22 -13.79
N PRO A 161 11.83 -8.07 -13.05
CA PRO A 161 12.50 -9.22 -12.43
C PRO A 161 11.60 -9.78 -11.31
N PRO A 162 11.23 -11.08 -11.37
CA PRO A 162 10.40 -11.67 -10.33
C PRO A 162 11.16 -11.77 -9.00
N ALA A 163 10.44 -11.62 -7.89
CA ALA A 163 10.94 -11.98 -6.59
C ALA A 163 10.95 -13.51 -6.42
N ASP A 164 11.83 -14.01 -5.54
CA ASP A 164 11.89 -15.44 -5.20
C ASP A 164 10.76 -15.86 -4.24
N ALA A 165 10.20 -14.91 -3.49
CA ALA A 165 9.03 -15.10 -2.61
C ALA A 165 8.39 -13.76 -2.25
N VAL A 166 7.15 -13.82 -1.73
CA VAL A 166 6.42 -12.65 -1.25
C VAL A 166 6.01 -12.87 0.22
N MET A 167 6.16 -11.82 1.02
CA MET A 167 5.62 -11.74 2.38
C MET A 167 4.58 -10.62 2.42
N PHE A 168 3.41 -10.89 2.99
CA PHE A 168 2.28 -9.97 3.14
C PHE A 168 2.02 -9.77 4.62
N GLN A 169 2.34 -8.61 5.17
CA GLN A 169 2.29 -8.36 6.61
C GLN A 169 1.51 -7.10 6.93
N ALA A 170 0.54 -7.21 7.87
CA ALA A 170 -0.29 -6.08 8.32
C ALA A 170 -0.80 -5.24 7.15
N ALA A 171 -1.37 -5.88 6.14
CA ALA A 171 -1.63 -5.28 4.84
C ALA A 171 -3.08 -5.45 4.38
N ASN A 172 -3.52 -4.58 3.47
CA ASN A 172 -4.86 -4.59 2.88
C ASN A 172 -4.84 -5.20 1.47
N ILE A 173 -6.02 -5.50 0.94
CA ILE A 173 -6.14 -6.10 -0.41
C ILE A 173 -5.96 -5.10 -1.55
N SER A 174 -6.27 -3.82 -1.33
CA SER A 174 -6.21 -2.81 -2.38
C SER A 174 -6.31 -1.42 -1.79
N ARG A 175 -5.44 -0.51 -2.24
CA ARG A 175 -5.54 0.91 -1.89
C ARG A 175 -6.89 1.50 -2.31
N ALA A 176 -7.37 1.19 -3.52
CA ALA A 176 -8.65 1.69 -4.02
C ALA A 176 -9.83 1.20 -3.17
N VAL A 177 -9.84 -0.06 -2.76
CA VAL A 177 -10.87 -0.61 -1.86
C VAL A 177 -10.80 0.08 -0.50
N LEU A 178 -9.61 0.16 0.11
CA LEU A 178 -9.42 0.81 1.42
C LEU A 178 -9.89 2.27 1.40
N LEU A 179 -9.52 3.03 0.37
CA LEU A 179 -9.93 4.43 0.21
C LEU A 179 -11.44 4.57 -0.03
N SER A 180 -12.03 3.68 -0.82
CA SER A 180 -13.48 3.68 -1.07
C SER A 180 -14.30 3.37 0.19
N GLU A 181 -13.73 2.65 1.16
CA GLU A 181 -14.34 2.37 2.47
C GLU A 181 -14.06 3.47 3.49
N ALA A 182 -13.01 4.27 3.27
CA ALA A 182 -12.64 5.38 4.13
C ALA A 182 -13.32 6.71 3.77
N ILE A 183 -13.80 6.87 2.52
CA ILE A 183 -14.46 8.10 2.08
C ILE A 183 -15.78 8.31 2.83
N ASP A 184 -16.03 9.54 3.28
CA ASP A 184 -17.26 9.89 4.01
C ASP A 184 -18.45 10.05 3.05
N PRO A 185 -19.46 9.18 3.07
CA PRO A 185 -20.59 9.25 2.14
C PRO A 185 -21.53 10.41 2.40
N SER A 186 -21.43 11.07 3.55
CA SER A 186 -22.31 12.18 3.91
C SER A 186 -22.10 13.42 3.05
N VAL A 187 -20.90 13.59 2.46
CA VAL A 187 -20.59 14.76 1.61
C VAL A 187 -21.38 14.69 0.30
N LEU A 188 -22.29 15.65 0.11
CA LEU A 188 -23.16 15.72 -1.06
C LEU A 188 -22.55 16.52 -2.23
N ASP A 189 -21.73 17.54 -1.91
CA ASP A 189 -21.06 18.40 -2.88
C ASP A 189 -19.55 18.49 -2.55
N GLU A 190 -18.70 18.13 -3.48
CA GLU A 190 -17.25 18.20 -3.31
C GLU A 190 -16.70 19.64 -3.24
N ASN A 191 -17.45 20.63 -3.74
CA ASN A 191 -17.11 22.04 -3.66
C ASN A 191 -17.65 22.71 -2.38
N ASN A 192 -18.59 22.06 -1.70
CA ASN A 192 -19.15 22.48 -0.42
C ASN A 192 -19.24 21.28 0.55
N PRO A 193 -18.13 20.91 1.21
CA PRO A 193 -18.09 19.73 2.09
C PRO A 193 -18.93 19.89 3.36
N ASP A 194 -19.48 21.08 3.62
CA ASP A 194 -20.41 21.32 4.73
C ASP A 194 -21.85 20.93 4.37
N LEU A 195 -22.18 20.78 3.10
CA LEU A 195 -23.43 20.21 2.65
C LEU A 195 -23.39 18.69 2.79
N ARG A 196 -23.98 18.20 3.88
CA ARG A 196 -23.91 16.79 4.28
C ARG A 196 -25.27 16.17 4.48
N ASP A 197 -25.37 14.89 4.18
CA ASP A 197 -26.51 14.04 4.56
C ASP A 197 -26.41 13.71 6.06
N PRO A 198 -27.37 14.17 6.89
CA PRO A 198 -27.30 13.96 8.34
C PRO A 198 -27.46 12.49 8.74
N GLU A 199 -28.08 11.65 7.91
CA GLU A 199 -28.27 10.22 8.18
C GLU A 199 -27.03 9.38 7.86
N LEU A 200 -26.11 9.93 7.05
CA LEU A 200 -24.84 9.31 6.67
C LEU A 200 -23.62 9.92 7.40
N ASP A 201 -23.75 11.05 8.10
CA ASP A 201 -22.65 11.61 8.89
C ASP A 201 -22.53 10.89 10.24
N VAL A 202 -21.71 9.84 10.28
CA VAL A 202 -21.50 8.99 11.47
C VAL A 202 -20.80 9.71 12.64
N PHE A 203 -20.31 10.92 12.41
CA PHE A 203 -19.73 11.79 13.44
C PHE A 203 -20.72 12.86 13.93
N ASN A 204 -21.91 12.96 13.33
CA ASN A 204 -22.95 13.82 13.80
C ASN A 204 -23.70 13.17 14.99
N PRO A 205 -23.68 13.74 16.20
CA PRO A 205 -24.36 13.16 17.35
C PRO A 205 -25.89 13.09 17.18
N ALA A 206 -26.47 13.88 16.27
CA ALA A 206 -27.88 13.84 15.92
C ALA A 206 -28.26 12.81 14.86
N ASN A 207 -27.29 12.04 14.33
CA ASN A 207 -27.56 10.97 13.37
C ASN A 207 -28.48 9.92 14.00
N PRO A 208 -29.62 9.55 13.38
CA PRO A 208 -30.52 8.53 13.93
C PRO A 208 -29.86 7.12 13.96
N ASN A 209 -28.85 6.90 13.14
CA ASN A 209 -28.10 5.63 13.09
C ASN A 209 -26.89 5.73 14.02
N GLN A 210 -26.92 5.01 15.13
CA GLN A 210 -25.83 4.95 16.12
C GLN A 210 -25.27 3.53 16.25
N PRO A 211 -24.00 3.38 16.66
CA PRO A 211 -23.43 2.05 16.94
C PRO A 211 -24.17 1.33 18.10
N PRO A 212 -24.32 0.00 18.08
CA PRO A 212 -23.90 -0.89 16.97
C PRO A 212 -24.82 -0.74 15.76
N TYR A 213 -24.21 -0.60 14.57
CA TYR A 213 -24.97 -0.38 13.34
C TYR A 213 -25.71 -1.63 12.88
N SER A 214 -26.92 -1.46 12.37
CA SER A 214 -27.66 -2.55 11.73
C SER A 214 -27.00 -2.98 10.40
N ALA A 215 -27.21 -4.22 10.00
CA ALA A 215 -26.72 -4.74 8.72
C ALA A 215 -27.24 -3.91 7.52
N ASP A 216 -28.49 -3.45 7.59
CA ASP A 216 -29.11 -2.63 6.55
C ASP A 216 -28.42 -1.26 6.44
N PHE A 217 -28.13 -0.63 7.59
CA PHE A 217 -27.38 0.63 7.59
C PHE A 217 -25.96 0.44 7.05
N ILE A 218 -25.25 -0.60 7.48
CA ILE A 218 -23.88 -0.90 6.95
C ILE A 218 -23.92 -1.06 5.43
N ALA A 219 -24.87 -1.82 4.89
CA ALA A 219 -25.02 -2.03 3.46
C ALA A 219 -25.35 -0.72 2.72
N HIS A 220 -26.26 0.09 3.28
CA HIS A 220 -26.62 1.40 2.73
C HIS A 220 -25.42 2.36 2.74
N TYR A 221 -24.70 2.43 3.85
CA TYR A 221 -23.51 3.26 4.00
C TYR A 221 -22.41 2.90 2.99
N ARG A 222 -22.08 1.61 2.85
CA ARG A 222 -21.11 1.11 1.86
C ARG A 222 -21.52 1.44 0.42
N LYS A 223 -22.82 1.29 0.09
CA LYS A 223 -23.35 1.70 -1.21
C LYS A 223 -23.20 3.20 -1.44
N ALA A 224 -23.44 4.03 -0.44
CA ALA A 224 -23.29 5.50 -0.51
C ALA A 224 -21.81 5.90 -0.68
N GLN A 225 -20.87 5.24 0.01
CA GLN A 225 -19.43 5.43 -0.18
C GLN A 225 -19.01 5.16 -1.63
N LEU A 226 -19.39 4.01 -2.19
CA LEU A 226 -19.13 3.67 -3.59
C LEU A 226 -19.78 4.66 -4.57
N ALA A 227 -20.99 5.12 -4.26
CA ALA A 227 -21.68 6.10 -5.09
C ALA A 227 -20.93 7.45 -5.11
N ARG A 228 -20.44 7.93 -3.96
CA ARG A 228 -19.60 9.14 -3.88
C ARG A 228 -18.32 9.00 -4.69
N MET A 229 -17.59 7.90 -4.50
CA MET A 229 -16.36 7.59 -5.24
C MET A 229 -16.63 7.56 -6.75
N ARG A 230 -17.70 6.89 -7.20
CA ARG A 230 -18.04 6.78 -8.62
C ARG A 230 -18.49 8.12 -9.24
N ARG A 231 -19.22 8.96 -8.50
CA ARG A 231 -19.51 10.34 -8.96
C ARG A 231 -18.23 11.13 -9.19
N ARG A 232 -17.27 11.02 -8.28
CA ARG A 232 -15.97 11.69 -8.43
C ARG A 232 -15.18 11.11 -9.61
N THR A 233 -15.20 9.81 -9.80
CA THR A 233 -14.57 9.12 -10.93
C THR A 233 -15.16 9.57 -12.26
N ALA A 234 -16.47 9.71 -12.36
CA ALA A 234 -17.13 10.21 -13.57
C ALA A 234 -16.66 11.63 -13.90
N TRP A 235 -16.65 12.54 -12.91
CA TRP A 235 -16.13 13.90 -13.08
C TRP A 235 -14.67 13.92 -13.53
N VAL A 236 -13.82 13.05 -12.96
CA VAL A 236 -12.42 12.91 -13.35
C VAL A 236 -12.30 12.52 -14.83
N LYS A 237 -13.03 11.49 -15.27
CA LYS A 237 -13.02 11.02 -16.65
C LYS A 237 -13.52 12.09 -17.63
N GLU A 238 -14.63 12.74 -17.32
CA GLU A 238 -15.19 13.84 -18.12
C GLU A 238 -14.20 15.01 -18.23
N THR A 239 -13.51 15.35 -17.13
CA THR A 239 -12.53 16.42 -17.14
C THR A 239 -11.30 16.06 -17.98
N LEU A 240 -10.76 14.83 -17.87
CA LEU A 240 -9.66 14.35 -18.71
C LEU A 240 -10.03 14.39 -20.19
N GLU A 241 -11.21 13.91 -20.56
CA GLU A 241 -11.70 13.95 -21.94
C GLU A 241 -11.89 15.39 -22.46
N MET A 242 -12.38 16.30 -21.61
CA MET A 242 -12.49 17.72 -21.96
C MET A 242 -11.11 18.33 -22.22
N LEU A 243 -10.10 18.06 -21.37
CA LEU A 243 -8.74 18.57 -21.56
C LEU A 243 -8.11 18.03 -22.85
N LYS A 244 -8.28 16.72 -23.13
CA LYS A 244 -7.83 16.11 -24.39
C LYS A 244 -8.48 16.76 -25.61
N LYS A 245 -9.79 16.97 -25.61
CA LYS A 245 -10.55 17.58 -26.73
C LYS A 245 -10.18 19.05 -26.99
N ARG A 246 -9.85 19.79 -25.94
CA ARG A 246 -9.43 21.21 -26.11
C ARG A 246 -8.09 21.35 -26.81
N GLY A 247 -7.27 20.27 -26.87
CA GLY A 247 -5.91 20.35 -27.39
C GLY A 247 -5.04 21.34 -26.60
N SER A 248 -5.43 21.60 -25.36
CA SER A 248 -4.81 22.54 -24.45
C SER A 248 -3.47 22.02 -23.96
N ARG A 249 -2.56 22.91 -23.60
CA ARG A 249 -1.34 22.55 -22.87
C ARG A 249 -1.61 22.15 -21.41
N GLU A 250 -2.83 22.43 -20.90
CA GLU A 250 -3.27 21.95 -19.61
C GLU A 250 -3.58 20.44 -19.73
N MET A 251 -2.81 19.61 -19.07
CA MET A 251 -2.86 18.16 -19.19
C MET A 251 -3.38 17.49 -17.91
N GLU A 252 -3.36 18.20 -16.79
CA GLU A 252 -3.68 17.65 -15.47
C GLU A 252 -4.31 18.72 -14.56
N ARG A 253 -5.10 18.28 -13.57
CA ARG A 253 -5.62 19.10 -12.47
C ARG A 253 -5.49 18.39 -11.14
N GLY A 254 -5.05 19.12 -10.11
CA GLY A 254 -5.11 18.67 -8.73
C GLY A 254 -6.43 19.04 -8.07
N PHE A 255 -6.87 18.23 -7.11
CA PHE A 255 -8.07 18.50 -6.30
C PHE A 255 -8.00 17.84 -4.92
N VAL A 256 -8.90 18.27 -4.05
CA VAL A 256 -9.04 17.77 -2.68
C VAL A 256 -10.26 16.87 -2.59
N THR A 257 -10.13 15.78 -1.85
CA THR A 257 -11.25 14.93 -1.41
C THR A 257 -11.41 15.13 0.09
N HIS A 258 -12.50 15.77 0.50
CA HIS A 258 -12.77 16.05 1.90
C HIS A 258 -13.27 14.80 2.62
N ARG A 259 -12.92 14.68 3.91
CA ARG A 259 -13.45 13.65 4.82
C ARG A 259 -13.18 12.23 4.31
N THR A 260 -11.95 11.77 4.55
CA THR A 260 -11.44 10.48 4.04
C THR A 260 -11.05 9.49 5.15
N MET A 261 -11.70 9.57 6.33
CA MET A 261 -11.52 8.64 7.44
C MET A 261 -12.86 8.37 8.14
N ALA A 262 -13.87 7.97 7.36
CA ALA A 262 -15.22 7.67 7.84
C ALA A 262 -15.59 6.20 7.64
N ASP A 263 -14.63 5.30 7.83
CA ASP A 263 -14.89 3.86 7.80
C ASP A 263 -15.61 3.43 9.08
N LEU A 264 -16.74 2.72 8.93
CA LEU A 264 -17.55 2.23 10.03
C LEU A 264 -16.78 1.35 11.01
N ARG A 265 -15.75 0.62 10.54
CA ARG A 265 -14.88 -0.22 11.39
C ARG A 265 -14.24 0.55 12.55
N PHE A 266 -13.93 1.82 12.34
CA PHE A 266 -13.30 2.66 13.37
C PHE A 266 -14.29 3.36 14.29
N VAL A 267 -15.58 3.34 13.95
CA VAL A 267 -16.65 3.91 14.77
C VAL A 267 -17.36 2.82 15.58
N ASP A 268 -17.61 1.67 14.95
CA ASP A 268 -18.29 0.51 15.54
C ASP A 268 -17.35 -0.71 15.57
N PRO A 269 -16.92 -1.18 16.76
CA PRO A 269 -16.04 -2.33 16.87
C PRO A 269 -16.68 -3.66 16.44
N SER A 270 -18.02 -3.72 16.26
CA SER A 270 -18.71 -4.90 15.75
C SER A 270 -18.59 -5.06 14.22
N VAL A 271 -18.17 -4.00 13.53
CA VAL A 271 -17.93 -4.03 12.08
C VAL A 271 -16.49 -4.52 11.81
N ASP A 272 -16.36 -5.66 11.16
CA ASP A 272 -15.06 -6.34 10.92
C ASP A 272 -14.24 -6.47 12.22
N PRO A 273 -14.76 -7.25 13.21
CA PRO A 273 -14.25 -7.26 14.58
C PRO A 273 -12.82 -7.85 14.63
N ASN A 274 -11.97 -7.19 15.41
CA ASN A 274 -10.64 -7.65 15.76
C ASN A 274 -10.25 -7.12 17.17
N ASP A 275 -8.97 -7.22 17.55
CA ASP A 275 -8.50 -6.77 18.86
C ASP A 275 -8.14 -5.29 18.92
N ARG A 276 -8.40 -4.49 17.86
CA ARG A 276 -8.07 -3.06 17.82
C ARG A 276 -8.77 -2.27 18.91
N LYS A 277 -8.12 -1.19 19.34
CA LYS A 277 -8.73 -0.24 20.26
C LYS A 277 -9.99 0.39 19.61
N PRO A 278 -11.16 0.36 20.30
CA PRO A 278 -12.35 1.00 19.80
C PRO A 278 -12.14 2.51 19.56
N ARG A 279 -12.79 3.06 18.53
CA ARG A 279 -12.70 4.48 18.13
C ARG A 279 -11.24 4.96 17.98
N TRP A 280 -10.42 4.18 17.30
CA TRP A 280 -9.03 4.50 17.06
C TRP A 280 -8.59 4.01 15.67
N THR A 281 -7.75 4.82 15.02
CA THR A 281 -7.11 4.49 13.74
C THR A 281 -5.60 4.65 13.86
N HIS A 282 -4.85 4.17 12.89
CA HIS A 282 -3.39 4.35 12.81
C HIS A 282 -2.93 5.83 12.74
N ILE A 283 -3.85 6.77 12.50
CA ILE A 283 -3.58 8.22 12.51
C ILE A 283 -4.35 8.94 13.62
N GLY A 284 -4.89 8.21 14.60
CA GLY A 284 -5.52 8.75 15.79
C GLY A 284 -7.06 8.59 15.81
N ASP A 285 -7.72 9.50 16.49
CA ASP A 285 -9.18 9.53 16.58
C ASP A 285 -9.82 9.70 15.19
N PRO A 286 -10.80 8.86 14.80
CA PRO A 286 -11.33 8.83 13.44
C PRO A 286 -12.04 10.13 13.02
N GLU A 287 -12.72 10.82 13.92
CA GLU A 287 -13.38 12.09 13.62
C GLU A 287 -12.36 13.19 13.34
N SER A 288 -11.32 13.28 14.19
CA SER A 288 -10.20 14.20 13.99
C SER A 288 -9.45 13.90 12.71
N ALA A 289 -9.19 12.63 12.41
CA ALA A 289 -8.55 12.19 11.17
C ALA A 289 -9.41 12.47 9.93
N ASN A 290 -10.74 12.33 10.04
CA ASN A 290 -11.68 12.62 8.97
C ASN A 290 -11.72 14.11 8.60
N SER A 291 -11.57 15.00 9.57
CA SER A 291 -11.69 16.45 9.42
C SER A 291 -10.36 17.21 9.45
N GLY A 292 -9.26 16.55 9.78
CA GLY A 292 -7.93 17.15 9.93
C GLY A 292 -7.30 17.64 8.62
N PRO A 293 -6.20 18.40 8.70
CA PRO A 293 -5.53 18.96 7.52
C PRO A 293 -4.89 17.90 6.62
N ALA A 294 -4.46 16.79 7.21
CA ALA A 294 -3.98 15.62 6.50
C ALA A 294 -4.97 14.46 6.71
N GLY A 295 -5.24 13.72 5.67
CA GLY A 295 -6.11 12.55 5.68
C GLY A 295 -5.69 11.57 4.61
N LEU A 296 -6.20 10.36 4.69
CA LEU A 296 -5.85 9.29 3.77
C LEU A 296 -6.27 9.67 2.34
N GLY A 297 -5.30 9.74 1.41
CA GLY A 297 -5.56 10.05 -0.01
C GLY A 297 -6.25 11.40 -0.26
N ARG A 298 -6.09 12.39 0.63
CA ARG A 298 -6.81 13.67 0.59
C ARG A 298 -6.57 14.48 -0.68
N PHE A 299 -5.36 14.47 -1.20
CA PHE A 299 -4.98 15.20 -2.39
C PHE A 299 -4.76 14.25 -3.55
N SER A 300 -5.29 14.57 -4.71
CA SER A 300 -5.15 13.77 -5.92
C SER A 300 -5.04 14.63 -7.16
N THR A 301 -4.45 14.08 -8.23
CA THR A 301 -4.62 14.57 -9.59
C THR A 301 -5.67 13.74 -10.30
N LEU A 302 -6.11 14.14 -11.49
CA LEU A 302 -7.12 13.40 -12.26
C LEU A 302 -6.62 11.96 -12.55
N ARG A 303 -5.36 11.83 -13.00
CA ARG A 303 -4.78 10.52 -13.33
C ARG A 303 -4.54 9.66 -12.10
N SER A 304 -4.02 10.26 -11.04
CA SER A 304 -3.75 9.53 -9.80
C SER A 304 -5.03 9.03 -9.13
N TRP A 305 -6.15 9.75 -9.28
CA TRP A 305 -7.45 9.29 -8.80
C TRP A 305 -7.84 7.94 -9.42
N LEU A 306 -7.70 7.81 -10.74
CA LEU A 306 -8.04 6.56 -11.43
C LEU A 306 -7.14 5.40 -11.00
N SER A 307 -5.85 5.67 -10.74
CA SER A 307 -4.90 4.64 -10.32
C SER A 307 -5.05 4.23 -8.85
N GLN A 308 -5.38 5.18 -7.94
CA GLN A 308 -5.40 4.91 -6.49
C GLN A 308 -6.78 4.77 -5.87
N TRP A 309 -7.82 5.48 -6.39
CA TRP A 309 -9.13 5.59 -5.76
C TRP A 309 -10.22 4.77 -6.45
N SER A 310 -10.22 4.76 -7.78
CA SER A 310 -11.29 4.11 -8.53
C SER A 310 -11.18 2.60 -8.42
N VAL A 311 -12.11 1.98 -7.69
CA VAL A 311 -12.17 0.52 -7.58
C VAL A 311 -12.51 -0.16 -8.91
N ASP A 312 -13.13 0.59 -9.83
CA ASP A 312 -13.56 0.09 -11.14
C ASP A 312 -12.44 0.22 -12.20
N ASP A 313 -11.42 1.04 -11.96
CA ASP A 313 -10.36 1.36 -12.94
C ASP A 313 -8.96 0.94 -12.49
N SER A 314 -8.66 0.95 -11.18
CA SER A 314 -7.33 0.64 -10.66
C SER A 314 -6.86 -0.77 -11.05
N ASN A 315 -5.67 -0.86 -11.63
CA ASN A 315 -5.04 -2.13 -11.96
C ASN A 315 -4.53 -2.90 -10.72
N VAL A 316 -4.41 -2.25 -9.55
CA VAL A 316 -3.80 -2.84 -8.36
C VAL A 316 -4.85 -3.41 -7.43
N ASN A 317 -5.01 -4.72 -7.48
CA ASN A 317 -5.86 -5.49 -6.59
C ASN A 317 -5.09 -6.72 -6.09
N GLY A 318 -4.91 -6.82 -4.77
CA GLY A 318 -4.16 -7.90 -4.13
C GLY A 318 -4.79 -9.28 -4.33
N LEU A 319 -6.13 -9.38 -4.42
CA LEU A 319 -6.79 -10.66 -4.68
C LEU A 319 -6.44 -11.20 -6.08
N THR A 320 -6.54 -10.34 -7.08
CA THR A 320 -6.14 -10.68 -8.46
C THR A 320 -4.64 -10.97 -8.53
N GLY A 321 -3.82 -10.15 -7.87
CA GLY A 321 -2.37 -10.37 -7.80
C GLY A 321 -2.04 -11.71 -7.14
N ALA A 322 -2.61 -11.99 -5.96
CA ALA A 322 -2.40 -13.24 -5.24
C ALA A 322 -2.81 -14.48 -6.06
N SER A 323 -3.91 -14.41 -6.82
CA SER A 323 -4.36 -15.54 -7.63
C SER A 323 -3.41 -15.88 -8.79
N ALA A 324 -2.57 -14.95 -9.21
CA ALA A 324 -1.69 -15.09 -10.37
C ALA A 324 -0.24 -15.48 -10.01
N ILE A 325 0.18 -15.35 -8.74
CA ILE A 325 1.55 -15.67 -8.32
C ILE A 325 1.72 -17.18 -8.07
N THR A 326 2.96 -17.65 -8.31
CA THR A 326 3.34 -19.05 -8.09
C THR A 326 4.44 -19.24 -7.05
N VAL A 327 5.15 -18.16 -6.69
CA VAL A 327 6.21 -18.18 -5.67
C VAL A 327 5.63 -18.38 -4.26
N PRO A 328 6.46 -18.84 -3.28
CA PRO A 328 6.02 -18.98 -1.90
C PRO A 328 5.46 -17.67 -1.32
N LEU A 329 4.37 -17.77 -0.54
CA LEU A 329 3.71 -16.64 0.11
C LEU A 329 3.61 -16.84 1.63
N LEU A 330 4.20 -15.93 2.40
CA LEU A 330 3.98 -15.81 3.84
C LEU A 330 2.99 -14.68 4.12
N ILE A 331 1.96 -14.95 4.91
CA ILE A 331 1.01 -13.96 5.38
C ILE A 331 1.12 -13.83 6.90
N ILE A 332 1.28 -12.61 7.40
CA ILE A 332 1.27 -12.30 8.83
C ILE A 332 0.16 -11.27 9.09
N GLU A 333 -0.87 -11.70 9.80
CA GLU A 333 -1.96 -10.87 10.28
C GLU A 333 -1.64 -10.31 11.66
N ASN A 334 -1.84 -9.00 11.84
CA ASN A 334 -1.81 -8.35 13.15
C ASN A 334 -3.24 -8.25 13.68
N SER A 335 -3.61 -9.02 14.72
CA SER A 335 -5.02 -9.10 15.13
C SER A 335 -5.59 -7.84 15.79
N ALA A 336 -4.76 -6.88 16.17
CA ALA A 336 -5.19 -5.57 16.66
C ALA A 336 -4.88 -4.44 15.68
N ASP A 337 -4.78 -4.76 14.38
CA ASP A 337 -4.51 -3.77 13.34
C ASP A 337 -5.62 -2.71 13.29
N GLU A 338 -5.22 -1.46 13.40
CA GLU A 338 -6.07 -0.27 13.37
C GLU A 338 -5.98 0.52 12.05
N ALA A 339 -5.41 -0.11 11.01
CA ALA A 339 -5.29 0.45 9.67
C ALA A 339 -5.92 -0.44 8.61
N CYS A 340 -5.60 -1.75 8.63
CA CYS A 340 -6.00 -2.70 7.61
C CYS A 340 -7.23 -3.53 8.06
N PRO A 341 -8.12 -3.93 7.14
CA PRO A 341 -9.24 -4.82 7.45
C PRO A 341 -8.79 -6.17 7.97
N ALA A 342 -9.42 -6.66 9.04
CA ALA A 342 -9.10 -7.94 9.67
C ALA A 342 -9.35 -9.14 8.73
N GLN A 343 -10.33 -9.03 7.83
CA GLN A 343 -10.66 -10.10 6.89
C GLN A 343 -9.69 -10.22 5.70
N ASP A 344 -8.90 -9.19 5.40
CA ASP A 344 -8.09 -9.11 4.18
C ASP A 344 -6.99 -10.19 4.10
N PRO A 345 -6.20 -10.49 5.16
CA PRO A 345 -5.18 -11.54 5.12
C PRO A 345 -5.77 -12.92 4.76
N GLY A 346 -6.91 -13.29 5.37
CA GLY A 346 -7.62 -14.54 5.07
C GLY A 346 -8.12 -14.58 3.63
N ARG A 347 -8.59 -13.47 3.08
CA ARG A 347 -9.03 -13.36 1.68
C ARG A 347 -7.84 -13.53 0.71
N ILE A 348 -6.69 -12.93 1.00
CA ILE A 348 -5.45 -13.12 0.24
C ILE A 348 -5.02 -14.58 0.27
N HIS A 349 -5.01 -15.20 1.46
CA HIS A 349 -4.67 -16.62 1.59
C HIS A 349 -5.58 -17.51 0.75
N ALA A 350 -6.89 -17.28 0.81
CA ALA A 350 -7.86 -18.05 0.04
C ALA A 350 -7.69 -17.86 -1.48
N ALA A 351 -7.41 -16.63 -1.94
CA ALA A 351 -7.26 -16.30 -3.36
C ALA A 351 -5.91 -16.74 -3.95
N CYS A 352 -4.88 -16.96 -3.14
CA CYS A 352 -3.51 -17.20 -3.60
C CYS A 352 -3.39 -18.46 -4.47
N GLY A 353 -2.84 -18.28 -5.69
CA GLY A 353 -2.58 -19.36 -6.64
C GLY A 353 -1.37 -20.23 -6.31
N SER A 354 -0.44 -19.72 -5.50
CA SER A 354 0.69 -20.52 -5.03
C SER A 354 0.23 -21.70 -4.18
N GLN A 355 0.84 -22.87 -4.39
CA GLN A 355 0.62 -24.06 -3.56
C GLN A 355 1.39 -23.97 -2.24
N ASP A 356 2.44 -23.16 -2.19
CA ASP A 356 3.25 -22.89 -1.01
C ASP A 356 2.83 -21.57 -0.38
N LYS A 357 1.85 -21.63 0.50
CA LYS A 357 1.30 -20.48 1.20
C LYS A 357 1.10 -20.77 2.68
N THR A 358 1.55 -19.87 3.52
CA THR A 358 1.47 -19.98 4.98
C THR A 358 0.86 -18.71 5.56
N MET A 359 -0.02 -18.85 6.54
CA MET A 359 -0.62 -17.72 7.26
C MET A 359 -0.45 -17.88 8.75
N HIS A 360 -0.06 -16.79 9.41
CA HIS A 360 0.05 -16.67 10.86
C HIS A 360 -0.72 -15.46 11.35
N VAL A 361 -1.24 -15.54 12.58
CA VAL A 361 -1.92 -14.44 13.27
C VAL A 361 -1.15 -14.11 14.54
N ILE A 362 -0.69 -12.87 14.67
CA ILE A 362 -0.03 -12.39 15.89
C ILE A 362 -1.06 -11.69 16.76
N LYS A 363 -1.39 -12.33 17.89
CA LYS A 363 -2.45 -11.87 18.78
C LYS A 363 -2.11 -10.55 19.45
N GLY A 364 -3.02 -9.57 19.37
CA GLY A 364 -2.86 -8.26 19.98
C GLY A 364 -1.83 -7.34 19.29
N ALA A 365 -1.21 -7.77 18.18
CA ALA A 365 -0.29 -6.92 17.43
C ALA A 365 -1.04 -5.77 16.75
N THR A 366 -0.57 -4.55 16.96
CA THR A 366 -1.04 -3.33 16.28
C THR A 366 -0.32 -3.15 14.94
N HIS A 367 -0.81 -2.23 14.11
CA HIS A 367 -0.25 -1.97 12.78
C HIS A 367 1.27 -1.70 12.79
N TYR A 368 1.74 -0.94 13.77
CA TYR A 368 3.15 -0.52 13.86
C TYR A 368 3.97 -1.25 14.92
N TYR A 369 3.39 -2.17 15.69
CA TYR A 369 4.01 -2.81 16.85
C TYR A 369 4.55 -1.81 17.90
N GLN A 370 3.97 -0.62 17.97
CA GLN A 370 4.47 0.42 18.89
C GLN A 370 4.27 0.00 20.36
N GLY A 371 5.37 -0.05 21.11
CA GLY A 371 5.36 -0.50 22.50
C GLY A 371 5.12 -2.00 22.69
N GLN A 372 5.25 -2.80 21.62
CA GLN A 372 4.94 -4.24 21.59
C GLN A 372 6.16 -5.10 21.23
N PRO A 373 7.21 -5.15 22.08
CA PRO A 373 8.42 -5.89 21.76
C PRO A 373 8.20 -7.40 21.63
N GLN A 374 7.21 -7.98 22.34
CA GLN A 374 6.89 -9.40 22.25
C GLN A 374 6.26 -9.76 20.92
N GLN A 375 5.26 -9.01 20.45
CA GLN A 375 4.62 -9.20 19.14
C GLN A 375 5.60 -8.96 18.00
N MET A 376 6.49 -7.97 18.13
CA MET A 376 7.55 -7.77 17.17
C MET A 376 8.50 -8.97 17.11
N GLN A 377 8.90 -9.53 18.28
CA GLN A 377 9.74 -10.73 18.33
C GLN A 377 9.04 -11.92 17.68
N GLU A 378 7.75 -12.12 17.93
CA GLU A 378 6.95 -13.18 17.29
C GLU A 378 6.93 -13.01 15.77
N ALA A 379 6.78 -11.79 15.25
CA ALA A 379 6.84 -11.52 13.81
C ALA A 379 8.23 -11.87 13.21
N LEU A 380 9.31 -11.56 13.92
CA LEU A 380 10.67 -11.91 13.51
C LEU A 380 10.90 -13.42 13.53
N ASP A 381 10.41 -14.12 14.55
CA ASP A 381 10.57 -15.57 14.70
C ASP A 381 9.81 -16.31 13.58
N ILE A 382 8.57 -15.90 13.29
CA ILE A 382 7.77 -16.43 12.17
C ILE A 382 8.51 -16.20 10.85
N THR A 383 8.97 -14.97 10.61
CA THR A 383 9.67 -14.61 9.36
C THR A 383 10.96 -15.43 9.23
N THR A 384 11.79 -15.48 10.26
CA THR A 384 13.07 -16.19 10.22
C THR A 384 12.88 -17.71 10.03
N ALA A 385 11.94 -18.31 10.77
CA ALA A 385 11.62 -19.74 10.61
C ALA A 385 11.09 -20.08 9.22
N TRP A 386 10.29 -19.18 8.63
CA TRP A 386 9.81 -19.35 7.27
C TRP A 386 10.92 -19.21 6.24
N LEU A 387 11.81 -18.23 6.38
CA LEU A 387 12.97 -18.05 5.52
C LEU A 387 13.94 -19.24 5.58
N ASP A 388 14.18 -19.78 6.78
CA ASP A 388 15.03 -20.96 7.00
C ASP A 388 14.46 -22.20 6.29
N ARG A 389 13.16 -22.46 6.46
CA ARG A 389 12.45 -23.57 5.80
C ARG A 389 12.58 -23.52 4.27
N HIS A 390 12.60 -22.33 3.69
CA HIS A 390 12.69 -22.13 2.24
C HIS A 390 14.14 -21.95 1.75
N GLN A 391 15.14 -22.17 2.62
CA GLN A 391 16.56 -22.03 2.28
C GLN A 391 16.93 -20.63 1.77
N PHE A 392 16.28 -19.61 2.30
CA PHE A 392 16.59 -18.19 2.04
C PHE A 392 17.61 -17.62 3.04
N LEU A 393 17.94 -18.36 4.11
CA LEU A 393 19.02 -18.00 5.03
C LEU A 393 20.34 -18.65 4.61
N ASP A 394 21.48 -18.02 4.99
CA ASP A 394 22.84 -18.53 4.79
C ASP A 394 23.23 -19.51 5.87
#